data_311c6180a8d3e072f1efdfb1ee3f6f21
#
_entry.id   311c6180a8d3e072f1efdfb1ee3f6f21
#
_cell.length_a   1.000
_cell.length_b   1.000
_cell.length_c   1.000
_cell.angle_alpha   90.00
_cell.angle_beta   90.00
_cell.angle_gamma   90.00
#
_symmetry.space_group_name_H-M   'P 1'
#
loop_
_entity.id
_entity.type
_entity.pdbx_description
1 polymer ?
#
loop_
_entity_poly.entity_id
_entity_poly.type
_entity_poly.pdbx_seq_one_letter_code
_entity_poly.pdbx_strand_id
1 'polypeptide(L)'
;MKRLTIVGTLPETSFVGGVSVHVQRLLKGLDAKGINYFFIDYKRIGVPKTCLKMLSHRSCVHIHVTNPILLLLFVFVSKLTLSKTIFTLHANHGRFKGFKSLCLSVSMRLADTPILINPKSYQVYRRVNKHAQYIPAFIPPTDEPPLPESIKQQIKVCMELGQPIVSTNASKSALDKEGNDLYGIDFLVNYFTRHEEYTLLVSDPKCEYRARYGSCKGNIVFITHAHSYFELLKNVDVFVRNTSTDGDALSVKEALYLGLPALCSDVVDRPDGVILFSYSDDSSFSQALSDALATGRRDSHCCGERNGTVDALLSLYTE
;
A
#
# COMPACT_ATOMS: atom_id res chain seq x y z
N MET A 1 -22.68 -13.92 -16.19
CA MET A 1 -21.75 -13.68 -15.08
C MET A 1 -22.57 -13.35 -13.83
N LYS A 2 -22.25 -13.92 -12.67
CA LYS A 2 -22.90 -13.59 -11.40
C LYS A 2 -22.66 -12.09 -11.11
N ARG A 3 -23.63 -11.41 -10.47
CA ARG A 3 -23.44 -9.99 -10.09
C ARG A 3 -22.28 -9.87 -9.08
N LEU A 4 -21.29 -9.06 -9.36
CA LEU A 4 -20.14 -8.79 -8.49
C LEU A 4 -20.41 -7.55 -7.65
N THR A 5 -20.24 -7.65 -6.34
CA THR A 5 -20.29 -6.52 -5.41
C THR A 5 -18.93 -6.35 -4.75
N ILE A 6 -18.33 -5.17 -4.87
CA ILE A 6 -17.08 -4.80 -4.21
C ILE A 6 -17.42 -3.88 -3.03
N VAL A 7 -17.00 -4.25 -1.82
CA VAL A 7 -17.14 -3.43 -0.61
C VAL A 7 -15.76 -2.93 -0.20
N GLY A 8 -15.57 -1.63 -0.24
CA GLY A 8 -14.26 -1.04 0.05
C GLY A 8 -14.34 0.46 0.31
N THR A 9 -13.25 1.17 0.10
CA THR A 9 -13.17 2.63 0.15
C THR A 9 -12.21 3.13 -0.91
N LEU A 10 -12.49 4.28 -1.50
CA LEU A 10 -11.61 4.95 -2.45
C LEU A 10 -10.67 5.94 -1.75
N PRO A 11 -9.56 6.34 -2.39
CA PRO A 11 -8.75 7.45 -1.91
C PRO A 11 -9.58 8.73 -1.83
N GLU A 12 -9.41 9.48 -0.75
CA GLU A 12 -9.97 10.83 -0.58
C GLU A 12 -8.85 11.85 -0.75
N THR A 13 -9.20 13.10 -1.08
CA THR A 13 -8.25 14.21 -1.22
C THR A 13 -7.40 14.45 0.03
N SER A 14 -7.94 14.10 1.20
CA SER A 14 -7.28 14.23 2.51
C SER A 14 -6.55 12.97 2.98
N PHE A 15 -6.74 11.82 2.33
CA PHE A 15 -6.16 10.55 2.76
C PHE A 15 -6.03 9.54 1.61
N VAL A 16 -4.77 9.20 1.30
CA VAL A 16 -4.42 8.13 0.36
C VAL A 16 -3.76 7.00 1.15
N GLY A 17 -4.46 5.88 1.32
CA GLY A 17 -3.94 4.68 1.98
C GLY A 17 -3.79 3.51 1.01
N GLY A 18 -2.83 2.61 1.26
CA GLY A 18 -2.56 1.47 0.38
C GLY A 18 -3.79 0.62 0.03
N VAL A 19 -4.72 0.43 0.98
CA VAL A 19 -5.97 -0.33 0.73
C VAL A 19 -6.91 0.42 -0.23
N SER A 20 -7.07 1.73 -0.07
CA SER A 20 -7.94 2.52 -0.96
C SER A 20 -7.36 2.63 -2.37
N VAL A 21 -6.04 2.75 -2.49
CA VAL A 21 -5.34 2.70 -3.79
C VAL A 21 -5.52 1.32 -4.44
N HIS A 22 -5.36 0.23 -3.69
CA HIS A 22 -5.60 -1.13 -4.21
C HIS A 22 -7.04 -1.27 -4.74
N VAL A 23 -8.05 -0.84 -3.98
CA VAL A 23 -9.45 -0.89 -4.42
C VAL A 23 -9.67 -0.06 -5.68
N GLN A 24 -9.14 1.16 -5.73
CA GLN A 24 -9.24 2.02 -6.93
C GLN A 24 -8.64 1.35 -8.16
N ARG A 25 -7.44 0.77 -8.04
CA ARG A 25 -6.78 0.08 -9.15
C ARG A 25 -7.51 -1.19 -9.57
N LEU A 26 -8.08 -1.92 -8.59
CA LEU A 26 -8.94 -3.07 -8.88
C LEU A 26 -10.16 -2.65 -9.71
N LEU A 27 -10.87 -1.60 -9.30
CA LEU A 27 -12.05 -1.12 -10.03
C LEU A 27 -11.69 -0.69 -11.46
N LYS A 28 -10.60 0.09 -11.62
CA LYS A 28 -10.07 0.45 -12.95
C LYS A 28 -9.71 -0.77 -13.79
N GLY A 29 -9.10 -1.78 -13.19
CA GLY A 29 -8.76 -3.04 -13.88
C GLY A 29 -10.00 -3.83 -14.31
N LEU A 30 -11.07 -3.81 -13.50
CA LEU A 30 -12.36 -4.42 -13.86
C LEU A 30 -13.05 -3.64 -15.00
N ASP A 31 -13.05 -2.31 -14.93
CA ASP A 31 -13.59 -1.43 -15.98
C ASP A 31 -12.88 -1.66 -17.32
N ALA A 32 -11.54 -1.71 -17.31
CA ALA A 32 -10.74 -1.97 -18.51
C ALA A 32 -11.04 -3.34 -19.16
N LYS A 33 -11.53 -4.31 -18.38
CA LYS A 33 -11.95 -5.64 -18.86
C LYS A 33 -13.45 -5.74 -19.15
N GLY A 34 -14.19 -4.64 -19.06
CA GLY A 34 -15.63 -4.61 -19.30
C GLY A 34 -16.46 -5.40 -18.28
N ILE A 35 -15.95 -5.57 -17.05
CA ILE A 35 -16.62 -6.32 -15.99
C ILE A 35 -17.59 -5.43 -15.23
N ASN A 36 -18.85 -5.77 -15.25
CA ASN A 36 -19.89 -5.07 -14.47
C ASN A 36 -19.84 -5.46 -12.99
N TYR A 37 -19.74 -4.48 -12.12
CA TYR A 37 -19.75 -4.64 -10.67
C TYR A 37 -20.61 -3.55 -10.01
N PHE A 38 -21.01 -3.80 -8.75
CA PHE A 38 -21.62 -2.81 -7.87
C PHE A 38 -20.62 -2.44 -6.77
N PHE A 39 -20.22 -1.17 -6.71
CA PHE A 39 -19.27 -0.70 -5.69
C PHE A 39 -20.01 -0.06 -4.51
N ILE A 40 -19.62 -0.46 -3.29
CA ILE A 40 -20.11 0.09 -2.03
C ILE A 40 -18.95 0.72 -1.28
N ASP A 41 -18.90 2.06 -1.22
CA ASP A 41 -17.98 2.76 -0.34
C ASP A 41 -18.57 2.82 1.08
N TYR A 42 -18.11 1.91 1.95
CA TYR A 42 -18.67 1.77 3.29
C TYR A 42 -18.34 2.96 4.22
N LYS A 43 -17.25 3.69 3.97
CA LYS A 43 -16.92 4.90 4.74
C LYS A 43 -17.84 6.05 4.37
N ARG A 44 -18.13 6.22 3.09
CA ARG A 44 -18.97 7.31 2.58
C ARG A 44 -20.44 7.16 2.98
N ILE A 45 -21.00 5.94 2.90
CA ILE A 45 -22.43 5.73 3.16
C ILE A 45 -22.74 5.25 4.58
N GLY A 46 -21.72 4.84 5.35
CA GLY A 46 -21.85 4.30 6.69
C GLY A 46 -22.24 2.82 6.75
N VAL A 47 -21.96 2.18 7.90
CA VAL A 47 -22.12 0.73 8.09
C VAL A 47 -23.56 0.25 7.90
N PRO A 48 -24.62 0.89 8.47
CA PRO A 48 -25.99 0.41 8.32
C PRO A 48 -26.45 0.39 6.87
N LYS A 49 -26.19 1.47 6.11
CA LYS A 49 -26.54 1.54 4.68
C LYS A 49 -25.75 0.54 3.84
N THR A 50 -24.48 0.27 4.21
CA THR A 50 -23.67 -0.78 3.58
C THR A 50 -24.32 -2.14 3.72
N CYS A 51 -24.72 -2.53 4.95
CA CYS A 51 -25.41 -3.79 5.20
C CYS A 51 -26.71 -3.92 4.39
N LEU A 52 -27.54 -2.87 4.37
CA LEU A 52 -28.78 -2.86 3.57
C LEU A 52 -28.51 -3.05 2.07
N LYS A 53 -27.50 -2.36 1.52
CA LYS A 53 -27.11 -2.53 0.11
C LYS A 53 -26.56 -3.93 -0.17
N MET A 54 -25.78 -4.50 0.73
CA MET A 54 -25.30 -5.89 0.59
C MET A 54 -26.46 -6.89 0.59
N LEU A 55 -27.49 -6.69 1.41
CA LEU A 55 -28.69 -7.54 1.44
C LEU A 55 -29.48 -7.50 0.13
N SER A 56 -29.47 -6.38 -0.60
CA SER A 56 -30.17 -6.21 -1.88
C SER A 56 -29.36 -6.68 -3.11
N HIS A 57 -28.04 -6.82 -2.99
CA HIS A 57 -27.15 -7.21 -4.09
C HIS A 57 -26.53 -8.59 -3.82
N ARG A 58 -27.27 -9.63 -4.22
CA ARG A 58 -26.88 -11.04 -4.02
C ARG A 58 -26.01 -11.51 -5.16
N SER A 59 -24.89 -12.21 -4.87
CA SER A 59 -24.20 -13.11 -5.78
C SER A 59 -22.74 -13.37 -5.36
N CYS A 60 -21.77 -12.55 -5.74
CA CYS A 60 -20.38 -12.60 -5.30
C CYS A 60 -20.04 -11.27 -4.61
N VAL A 61 -19.60 -11.33 -3.37
CA VAL A 61 -19.23 -10.15 -2.60
C VAL A 61 -17.74 -10.22 -2.24
N HIS A 62 -16.98 -9.22 -2.68
CA HIS A 62 -15.56 -9.08 -2.32
C HIS A 62 -15.36 -7.89 -1.38
N ILE A 63 -14.81 -8.16 -0.20
CA ILE A 63 -14.72 -7.21 0.92
C ILE A 63 -13.28 -6.78 1.14
N HIS A 64 -13.02 -5.46 1.14
CA HIS A 64 -11.74 -4.82 1.43
C HIS A 64 -11.86 -3.93 2.67
N VAL A 65 -11.78 -4.54 3.85
CA VAL A 65 -11.93 -3.85 5.13
C VAL A 65 -10.78 -4.23 6.06
N THR A 66 -10.15 -3.23 6.67
CA THR A 66 -8.99 -3.43 7.56
C THR A 66 -9.37 -3.71 9.02
N ASN A 67 -10.57 -3.31 9.45
CA ASN A 67 -11.05 -3.56 10.82
C ASN A 67 -11.69 -4.95 10.92
N PRO A 68 -11.16 -5.88 11.75
CA PRO A 68 -11.67 -7.24 11.84
C PRO A 68 -13.11 -7.35 12.33
N ILE A 69 -13.58 -6.40 13.13
CA ILE A 69 -14.98 -6.39 13.63
C ILE A 69 -15.93 -6.07 12.47
N LEU A 70 -15.61 -5.05 11.68
CA LEU A 70 -16.41 -4.71 10.49
C LEU A 70 -16.30 -5.79 9.41
N LEU A 71 -15.12 -6.40 9.26
CA LEU A 71 -14.95 -7.54 8.36
C LEU A 71 -15.91 -8.68 8.74
N LEU A 72 -15.94 -9.07 10.02
CA LEU A 72 -16.84 -10.12 10.50
C LEU A 72 -18.31 -9.78 10.23
N LEU A 73 -18.71 -8.54 10.51
CA LEU A 73 -20.07 -8.08 10.24
C LEU A 73 -20.44 -8.22 8.76
N PHE A 74 -19.57 -7.75 7.86
CA PHE A 74 -19.86 -7.79 6.43
C PHE A 74 -19.80 -9.22 5.86
N VAL A 75 -18.88 -10.06 6.37
CA VAL A 75 -18.88 -11.50 6.03
C VAL A 75 -20.19 -12.15 6.47
N PHE A 76 -20.66 -11.87 7.68
CA PHE A 76 -21.92 -12.41 8.18
C PHE A 76 -23.12 -11.95 7.34
N VAL A 77 -23.22 -10.65 7.03
CA VAL A 77 -24.29 -10.11 6.15
C VAL A 77 -24.24 -10.74 4.77
N SER A 78 -23.06 -10.94 4.20
CA SER A 78 -22.90 -11.62 2.91
C SER A 78 -23.40 -13.07 2.97
N LYS A 79 -23.12 -13.79 4.06
CA LYS A 79 -23.60 -15.18 4.25
C LYS A 79 -25.11 -15.28 4.43
N LEU A 80 -25.75 -14.31 5.06
CA LEU A 80 -27.23 -14.25 5.16
C LEU A 80 -27.91 -14.19 3.79
N THR A 81 -27.22 -13.67 2.77
CA THR A 81 -27.73 -13.58 1.40
C THR A 81 -27.36 -14.79 0.53
N LEU A 82 -26.69 -15.80 1.10
CA LEU A 82 -26.15 -16.95 0.37
C LEU A 82 -25.19 -16.55 -0.77
N SER A 83 -24.55 -15.39 -0.64
CA SER A 83 -23.57 -14.90 -1.60
C SER A 83 -22.23 -15.59 -1.42
N LYS A 84 -21.51 -15.81 -2.53
CA LYS A 84 -20.08 -16.17 -2.47
C LYS A 84 -19.32 -15.03 -1.80
N THR A 85 -18.70 -15.32 -0.68
CA THR A 85 -18.04 -14.31 0.15
C THR A 85 -16.52 -14.42 0.02
N ILE A 86 -15.92 -13.40 -0.56
CA ILE A 86 -14.47 -13.22 -0.71
C ILE A 86 -14.06 -12.03 0.14
N PHE A 87 -12.92 -12.07 0.76
CA PHE A 87 -12.32 -10.86 1.33
C PHE A 87 -10.79 -10.86 1.17
N THR A 88 -10.20 -9.68 1.03
CA THR A 88 -8.75 -9.51 1.03
C THR A 88 -8.27 -9.01 2.38
N LEU A 89 -7.37 -9.77 3.03
CA LEU A 89 -6.73 -9.36 4.27
C LEU A 89 -5.51 -8.48 3.98
N HIS A 90 -5.67 -7.16 4.18
CA HIS A 90 -4.60 -6.17 4.03
C HIS A 90 -3.76 -5.99 5.30
N ALA A 91 -3.50 -7.09 6.03
CA ALA A 91 -2.72 -7.07 7.27
C ALA A 91 -1.89 -8.34 7.40
N ASN A 92 -0.74 -8.23 8.07
CA ASN A 92 0.07 -9.39 8.38
C ASN A 92 -0.57 -10.24 9.48
N HIS A 93 -0.26 -11.53 9.47
CA HIS A 93 -0.55 -12.42 10.59
C HIS A 93 0.04 -11.85 11.89
N GLY A 94 -0.70 -11.99 13.00
CA GLY A 94 -0.25 -11.51 14.31
C GLY A 94 -0.49 -10.02 14.61
N ARG A 95 -0.94 -9.21 13.61
CA ARG A 95 -1.25 -7.79 13.82
C ARG A 95 -2.36 -7.55 14.84
N PHE A 96 -3.37 -8.42 14.88
CA PHE A 96 -4.53 -8.26 15.77
C PHE A 96 -4.42 -9.19 16.97
N LYS A 97 -4.82 -8.69 18.16
CA LYS A 97 -4.83 -9.43 19.41
C LYS A 97 -6.24 -9.44 20.04
N GLY A 98 -6.48 -10.34 20.97
CA GLY A 98 -7.73 -10.43 21.72
C GLY A 98 -8.96 -10.57 20.82
N PHE A 99 -10.03 -9.84 21.11
CA PHE A 99 -11.31 -9.92 20.40
C PHE A 99 -11.21 -9.67 18.90
N LYS A 100 -10.33 -8.75 18.45
CA LYS A 100 -10.10 -8.51 17.02
C LYS A 100 -9.49 -9.73 16.30
N SER A 101 -8.61 -10.47 16.98
CA SER A 101 -8.04 -11.71 16.43
C SER A 101 -9.12 -12.80 16.32
N LEU A 102 -10.01 -12.89 17.31
CA LEU A 102 -11.15 -13.81 17.27
C LEU A 102 -12.08 -13.47 16.10
N CYS A 103 -12.46 -12.19 15.93
CA CYS A 103 -13.29 -11.76 14.80
C CYS A 103 -12.66 -12.15 13.45
N LEU A 104 -11.34 -11.92 13.29
CA LEU A 104 -10.63 -12.32 12.07
C LEU A 104 -10.67 -13.84 11.87
N SER A 105 -10.42 -14.62 12.92
CA SER A 105 -10.43 -16.09 12.85
C SER A 105 -11.80 -16.65 12.46
N VAL A 106 -12.88 -16.04 12.97
CA VAL A 106 -14.26 -16.40 12.57
C VAL A 106 -14.52 -16.01 11.13
N SER A 107 -14.11 -14.81 10.71
CA SER A 107 -14.25 -14.38 9.29
C SER A 107 -13.51 -15.30 8.34
N MET A 108 -12.30 -15.75 8.71
CA MET A 108 -11.53 -16.71 7.92
C MET A 108 -12.25 -18.04 7.72
N ARG A 109 -12.98 -18.53 8.74
CA ARG A 109 -13.74 -19.80 8.64
C ARG A 109 -15.02 -19.66 7.84
N LEU A 110 -15.70 -18.50 7.94
CA LEU A 110 -17.01 -18.27 7.32
C LEU A 110 -16.92 -17.91 5.84
N ALA A 111 -15.86 -17.23 5.42
CA ALA A 111 -15.69 -16.80 4.03
C ALA A 111 -15.44 -18.01 3.10
N ASP A 112 -15.95 -17.94 1.87
CA ASP A 112 -15.71 -18.97 0.87
C ASP A 112 -14.27 -18.92 0.36
N THR A 113 -13.72 -17.72 0.15
CA THR A 113 -12.35 -17.56 -0.34
C THR A 113 -11.67 -16.35 0.33
N PRO A 114 -10.98 -16.55 1.46
CA PRO A 114 -10.08 -15.52 2.00
C PRO A 114 -8.86 -15.33 1.10
N ILE A 115 -8.52 -14.07 0.79
CA ILE A 115 -7.32 -13.71 0.03
C ILE A 115 -6.29 -13.12 0.98
N LEU A 116 -5.08 -13.67 0.97
CA LEU A 116 -3.92 -13.23 1.75
C LEU A 116 -2.92 -12.59 0.79
N ILE A 117 -2.42 -11.40 1.15
CA ILE A 117 -1.54 -10.61 0.29
C ILE A 117 -0.05 -10.89 0.51
N ASN A 118 0.29 -11.72 1.49
CA ASN A 118 1.67 -12.12 1.76
C ASN A 118 1.79 -13.62 2.07
N PRO A 119 2.94 -14.24 1.72
CA PRO A 119 3.15 -15.68 1.85
C PRO A 119 3.04 -16.19 3.30
N LYS A 120 3.58 -15.46 4.28
CA LYS A 120 3.54 -15.87 5.70
C LYS A 120 2.11 -15.97 6.21
N SER A 121 1.28 -14.95 5.95
CA SER A 121 -0.14 -14.99 6.32
C SER A 121 -0.87 -16.13 5.61
N TYR A 122 -0.57 -16.37 4.34
CA TYR A 122 -1.15 -17.49 3.58
C TYR A 122 -0.81 -18.84 4.21
N GLN A 123 0.45 -19.11 4.53
CA GLN A 123 0.87 -20.37 5.17
C GLN A 123 0.12 -20.65 6.47
N VAL A 124 -0.16 -19.62 7.27
CA VAL A 124 -0.92 -19.77 8.52
C VAL A 124 -2.41 -19.97 8.25
N TYR A 125 -3.02 -19.11 7.45
CA TYR A 125 -4.48 -19.09 7.32
C TYR A 125 -5.04 -20.16 6.38
N ARG A 126 -4.23 -20.72 5.44
CA ARG A 126 -4.63 -21.89 4.66
C ARG A 126 -4.95 -23.14 5.51
N ARG A 127 -4.41 -23.21 6.75
CA ARG A 127 -4.74 -24.25 7.73
C ARG A 127 -6.10 -24.03 8.39
N VAL A 128 -6.58 -22.79 8.41
CA VAL A 128 -7.89 -22.41 8.96
C VAL A 128 -8.97 -22.51 7.91
N ASN A 129 -8.67 -22.14 6.67
CA ASN A 129 -9.57 -22.24 5.52
C ASN A 129 -8.78 -22.77 4.31
N LYS A 130 -9.10 -24.00 3.86
CA LYS A 130 -8.43 -24.66 2.74
C LYS A 130 -8.63 -23.96 1.39
N HIS A 131 -9.64 -23.11 1.27
CA HIS A 131 -9.93 -22.31 0.06
C HIS A 131 -9.24 -20.91 0.10
N ALA A 132 -8.44 -20.63 1.13
CA ALA A 132 -7.63 -19.42 1.16
C ALA A 132 -6.68 -19.39 -0.04
N GLN A 133 -6.53 -18.18 -0.63
CA GLN A 133 -5.66 -17.95 -1.79
C GLN A 133 -4.57 -16.94 -1.44
N TYR A 134 -3.39 -17.11 -2.03
CA TYR A 134 -2.36 -16.09 -2.03
C TYR A 134 -2.45 -15.29 -3.32
N ILE A 135 -2.82 -14.02 -3.21
CA ILE A 135 -2.85 -13.09 -4.34
C ILE A 135 -2.20 -11.78 -3.87
N PRO A 136 -1.09 -11.35 -4.47
CA PRO A 136 -0.43 -10.10 -4.11
C PRO A 136 -1.37 -8.90 -4.23
N ALA A 137 -1.22 -7.90 -3.33
CA ALA A 137 -2.07 -6.71 -3.37
C ALA A 137 -1.69 -5.73 -4.48
N PHE A 138 -0.51 -5.86 -5.09
CA PHE A 138 -0.06 -4.93 -6.10
C PHE A 138 -0.84 -5.11 -7.39
N ILE A 139 -1.46 -4.03 -7.85
CA ILE A 139 -2.05 -3.89 -9.18
C ILE A 139 -1.32 -2.71 -9.82
N PRO A 140 -0.60 -2.91 -10.94
CA PRO A 140 0.06 -1.82 -11.64
C PRO A 140 -0.94 -0.73 -12.02
N PRO A 141 -0.60 0.54 -11.83
CA PRO A 141 -1.46 1.64 -12.25
C PRO A 141 -1.50 1.73 -13.78
N THR A 142 -2.69 1.84 -14.34
CA THR A 142 -2.90 2.02 -15.78
C THR A 142 -3.16 3.47 -16.16
N ASP A 143 -3.69 4.25 -15.22
CA ASP A 143 -4.09 5.65 -15.44
C ASP A 143 -4.08 6.38 -14.10
N GLU A 144 -2.93 6.90 -13.72
CA GLU A 144 -2.77 7.71 -12.52
C GLU A 144 -2.95 9.20 -12.86
N PRO A 145 -3.58 9.98 -11.98
CA PRO A 145 -3.70 11.40 -12.19
C PRO A 145 -2.30 12.05 -12.22
N PRO A 146 -2.03 12.97 -13.14
CA PRO A 146 -0.75 13.66 -13.22
C PRO A 146 -0.48 14.43 -11.92
N LEU A 147 0.80 14.64 -11.62
CA LEU A 147 1.18 15.47 -10.47
C LEU A 147 0.62 16.88 -10.61
N PRO A 148 0.11 17.48 -9.51
CA PRO A 148 -0.24 18.90 -9.47
C PRO A 148 0.94 19.79 -9.90
N GLU A 149 0.66 20.91 -10.53
CA GLU A 149 1.70 21.79 -11.05
C GLU A 149 2.63 22.33 -9.94
N SER A 150 2.10 22.60 -8.75
CA SER A 150 2.89 22.99 -7.58
C SER A 150 3.93 21.92 -7.19
N ILE A 151 3.58 20.64 -7.29
CA ILE A 151 4.51 19.53 -6.99
C ILE A 151 5.55 19.39 -8.10
N LYS A 152 5.15 19.50 -9.36
CA LYS A 152 6.11 19.48 -10.48
C LYS A 152 7.16 20.59 -10.34
N GLN A 153 6.73 21.78 -9.95
CA GLN A 153 7.64 22.90 -9.70
C GLN A 153 8.61 22.61 -8.55
N GLN A 154 8.15 22.01 -7.45
CA GLN A 154 9.03 21.61 -6.34
C GLN A 154 10.06 20.55 -6.79
N ILE A 155 9.63 19.55 -7.54
CA ILE A 155 10.54 18.52 -8.11
C ILE A 155 11.56 19.17 -9.05
N LYS A 156 11.11 20.11 -9.90
CA LYS A 156 12.00 20.84 -10.81
C LYS A 156 13.09 21.58 -10.05
N VAL A 157 12.76 22.29 -8.97
CA VAL A 157 13.74 22.94 -8.10
C VAL A 157 14.72 21.92 -7.52
N CYS A 158 14.27 20.74 -7.08
CA CYS A 158 15.17 19.67 -6.62
C CYS A 158 16.12 19.20 -7.74
N MET A 159 15.62 19.02 -8.96
CA MET A 159 16.44 18.64 -10.12
C MET A 159 17.49 19.69 -10.48
N GLU A 160 17.16 20.97 -10.33
CA GLU A 160 18.09 22.09 -10.59
C GLU A 160 19.28 22.12 -9.62
N LEU A 161 19.19 21.46 -8.45
CA LEU A 161 20.32 21.28 -7.54
C LEU A 161 21.38 20.34 -8.10
N GLY A 162 21.05 19.52 -9.11
CA GLY A 162 21.98 18.56 -9.73
C GLY A 162 22.40 17.40 -8.81
N GLN A 163 21.68 17.19 -7.71
CA GLN A 163 21.95 16.14 -6.71
C GLN A 163 21.01 14.95 -6.92
N PRO A 164 21.45 13.71 -6.57
CA PRO A 164 20.53 12.58 -6.57
C PRO A 164 19.32 12.80 -5.63
N ILE A 165 18.13 12.51 -6.14
CA ILE A 165 16.87 12.68 -5.40
C ILE A 165 16.47 11.34 -4.80
N VAL A 166 16.44 11.28 -3.48
CA VAL A 166 15.99 10.15 -2.68
C VAL A 166 14.58 10.43 -2.17
N SER A 167 13.63 9.53 -2.39
CA SER A 167 12.25 9.75 -1.94
C SER A 167 11.79 8.71 -0.94
N THR A 168 10.96 9.16 0.01
CA THR A 168 10.23 8.31 0.96
C THR A 168 8.79 8.79 1.10
N ASN A 169 7.92 7.95 1.67
CA ASN A 169 6.53 8.31 1.90
C ASN A 169 6.01 7.89 3.27
N ALA A 170 5.21 8.76 3.87
CA ALA A 170 4.46 8.47 5.08
C ALA A 170 3.02 9.00 4.95
N SER A 171 2.04 8.14 5.19
CA SER A 171 0.63 8.54 5.12
C SER A 171 0.17 9.38 6.31
N LYS A 172 0.91 9.31 7.42
CA LYS A 172 0.70 10.06 8.67
C LYS A 172 1.90 9.89 9.58
N SER A 173 2.10 10.78 10.55
CA SER A 173 3.02 10.53 11.65
C SER A 173 2.47 9.44 12.57
N ALA A 174 3.30 8.47 12.92
CA ALA A 174 2.92 7.38 13.80
C ALA A 174 4.16 6.87 14.55
N LEU A 175 3.97 6.48 15.81
CA LEU A 175 5.00 5.85 16.60
C LEU A 175 4.79 4.33 16.65
N ASP A 176 5.87 3.60 16.76
CA ASP A 176 5.86 2.17 17.06
C ASP A 176 5.61 1.92 18.56
N LYS A 177 5.70 0.67 19.00
CA LYS A 177 5.45 0.31 20.41
C LYS A 177 6.54 0.80 21.35
N GLU A 178 7.72 1.00 20.85
CA GLU A 178 8.92 1.48 21.53
C GLU A 178 8.98 3.02 21.54
N GLY A 179 8.05 3.71 20.86
CA GLY A 179 7.97 5.17 20.78
C GLY A 179 8.83 5.79 19.68
N ASN A 180 9.40 4.98 18.78
CA ASN A 180 10.16 5.47 17.63
C ASN A 180 9.23 5.83 16.48
N ASP A 181 9.70 6.68 15.57
CA ASP A 181 8.96 6.99 14.34
C ASP A 181 8.78 5.75 13.47
N LEU A 182 7.54 5.33 13.29
CA LEU A 182 7.16 4.12 12.56
C LEU A 182 7.69 4.10 11.12
N TYR A 183 7.75 5.26 10.47
CA TYR A 183 8.20 5.39 9.08
C TYR A 183 9.69 5.75 8.96
N GLY A 184 10.36 5.95 10.09
CA GLY A 184 11.78 6.27 10.14
C GLY A 184 12.14 7.58 9.46
N ILE A 185 11.20 8.52 9.35
CA ILE A 185 11.45 9.85 8.75
C ILE A 185 12.44 10.64 9.61
N ASP A 186 12.39 10.47 10.95
CA ASP A 186 13.32 11.11 11.86
C ASP A 186 14.78 10.74 11.54
N PHE A 187 15.05 9.46 11.30
CA PHE A 187 16.36 8.99 10.87
C PHE A 187 16.77 9.59 9.53
N LEU A 188 15.88 9.56 8.53
CA LEU A 188 16.19 10.08 7.20
C LEU A 188 16.45 11.60 7.23
N VAL A 189 15.62 12.38 7.93
CA VAL A 189 15.84 13.83 8.08
C VAL A 189 17.18 14.12 8.73
N ASN A 190 17.54 13.39 9.81
CA ASN A 190 18.82 13.54 10.49
C ASN A 190 20.00 13.15 9.57
N TYR A 191 19.87 12.07 8.80
CA TYR A 191 20.90 11.64 7.86
C TYR A 191 21.12 12.70 6.77
N PHE A 192 20.07 13.10 6.04
CA PHE A 192 20.17 14.05 4.94
C PHE A 192 20.49 15.49 5.39
N THR A 193 20.27 15.83 6.65
CA THR A 193 20.79 17.11 7.22
C THR A 193 22.33 17.16 7.28
N ARG A 194 22.96 15.99 7.42
CA ARG A 194 24.44 15.85 7.44
C ARG A 194 25.04 15.56 6.05
N HIS A 195 24.22 15.14 5.10
CA HIS A 195 24.58 14.72 3.75
C HIS A 195 23.87 15.60 2.71
N GLU A 196 24.36 16.83 2.57
CA GLU A 196 23.76 17.84 1.68
C GLU A 196 24.03 17.57 0.19
N GLU A 197 24.89 16.60 -0.13
CA GLU A 197 25.15 16.10 -1.48
C GLU A 197 23.97 15.31 -2.09
N TYR A 198 22.94 15.03 -1.31
CA TYR A 198 21.69 14.37 -1.72
C TYR A 198 20.47 15.23 -1.41
N THR A 199 19.41 15.09 -2.20
CA THR A 199 18.10 15.68 -1.93
C THR A 199 17.14 14.63 -1.37
N LEU A 200 16.54 14.88 -0.19
CA LEU A 200 15.47 14.07 0.36
C LEU A 200 14.10 14.66 0.03
N LEU A 201 13.24 13.89 -0.63
CA LEU A 201 11.88 14.26 -0.95
C LEU A 201 10.90 13.37 -0.17
N VAL A 202 10.19 13.97 0.80
CA VAL A 202 9.26 13.28 1.70
C VAL A 202 7.82 13.53 1.25
N SER A 203 7.13 12.49 0.81
CA SER A 203 5.67 12.55 0.60
C SER A 203 4.95 12.52 1.94
N ASP A 204 4.44 13.67 2.36
CA ASP A 204 3.75 13.93 3.64
C ASP A 204 2.38 14.60 3.38
N PRO A 205 1.41 13.90 2.76
CA PRO A 205 0.16 14.50 2.30
C PRO A 205 -0.71 15.08 3.42
N LYS A 206 -0.44 14.74 4.68
CA LYS A 206 -1.13 15.29 5.86
C LYS A 206 -0.40 16.45 6.52
N CYS A 207 0.77 16.82 6.00
CA CYS A 207 1.58 17.89 6.56
C CYS A 207 2.02 17.67 8.03
N GLU A 208 2.01 16.41 8.51
CA GLU A 208 2.32 16.11 9.91
C GLU A 208 3.82 16.17 10.18
N TYR A 209 4.65 15.64 9.26
CA TYR A 209 6.11 15.73 9.36
C TYR A 209 6.60 17.15 9.04
N ARG A 210 6.05 17.80 8.03
CA ARG A 210 6.39 19.19 7.73
C ARG A 210 6.11 20.11 8.93
N ALA A 211 4.99 19.93 9.60
CA ALA A 211 4.65 20.67 10.82
C ALA A 211 5.63 20.40 11.96
N ARG A 212 6.10 19.14 12.09
CA ARG A 212 7.03 18.72 13.13
C ARG A 212 8.45 19.28 12.92
N TYR A 213 8.94 19.30 11.69
CA TYR A 213 10.30 19.74 11.39
C TYR A 213 10.42 21.22 11.06
N GLY A 214 9.33 21.91 10.75
CA GLY A 214 9.36 23.34 10.42
C GLY A 214 10.27 23.64 9.22
N SER A 215 11.23 24.54 9.37
CA SER A 215 12.24 24.83 8.36
C SER A 215 13.38 23.83 8.41
N CYS A 216 13.53 23.02 7.36
CA CYS A 216 14.66 22.14 7.14
C CYS A 216 15.69 22.79 6.22
N LYS A 217 16.87 22.17 6.07
CA LYS A 217 17.86 22.54 5.06
C LYS A 217 17.25 22.44 3.65
N GLY A 218 17.80 23.21 2.70
CA GLY A 218 17.25 23.33 1.34
C GLY A 218 17.20 22.01 0.54
N ASN A 219 18.00 21.02 0.95
CA ASN A 219 18.02 19.67 0.36
C ASN A 219 16.93 18.73 0.92
N ILE A 220 16.08 19.17 1.86
CA ILE A 220 14.96 18.36 2.41
C ILE A 220 13.63 19.01 2.07
N VAL A 221 12.86 18.37 1.23
CA VAL A 221 11.61 18.88 0.67
C VAL A 221 10.43 18.01 1.07
N PHE A 222 9.40 18.61 1.69
CA PHE A 222 8.17 17.93 2.05
C PHE A 222 7.06 18.24 1.02
N ILE A 223 6.49 17.22 0.42
CA ILE A 223 5.32 17.32 -0.45
C ILE A 223 4.06 17.12 0.40
N THR A 224 3.36 18.21 0.68
CA THR A 224 2.28 18.27 1.68
C THR A 224 0.86 18.22 1.08
N HIS A 225 0.72 18.00 -0.23
CA HIS A 225 -0.57 17.88 -0.89
C HIS A 225 -0.82 16.45 -1.32
N ALA A 226 -2.08 16.06 -1.40
CA ALA A 226 -2.46 14.75 -1.93
C ALA A 226 -2.04 14.62 -3.40
N HIS A 227 -1.36 13.51 -3.74
CA HIS A 227 -0.85 13.24 -5.07
C HIS A 227 -0.69 11.73 -5.29
N SER A 228 -0.54 11.33 -6.56
CA SER A 228 -0.11 9.98 -6.89
C SER A 228 1.37 9.82 -6.54
N TYR A 229 1.67 8.98 -5.57
CA TYR A 229 3.06 8.69 -5.21
C TYR A 229 3.78 7.93 -6.32
N PHE A 230 3.07 7.11 -7.08
CA PHE A 230 3.59 6.44 -8.26
C PHE A 230 4.10 7.43 -9.32
N GLU A 231 3.35 8.52 -9.59
CA GLU A 231 3.79 9.57 -10.51
C GLU A 231 5.00 10.34 -9.96
N LEU A 232 5.08 10.53 -8.64
CA LEU A 232 6.24 11.16 -8.01
C LEU A 232 7.49 10.29 -8.17
N LEU A 233 7.40 8.96 -7.96
CA LEU A 233 8.52 8.03 -8.11
C LEU A 233 9.15 8.01 -9.51
N LYS A 234 8.44 8.45 -10.54
CA LYS A 234 9.02 8.59 -11.89
C LYS A 234 10.11 9.65 -11.99
N ASN A 235 10.17 10.56 -11.03
CA ASN A 235 11.02 11.76 -11.03
C ASN A 235 12.12 11.73 -9.96
N VAL A 236 12.43 10.57 -9.39
CA VAL A 236 13.44 10.42 -8.34
C VAL A 236 14.43 9.30 -8.70
N ASP A 237 15.60 9.27 -8.08
CA ASP A 237 16.66 8.33 -8.40
C ASP A 237 16.60 7.08 -7.51
N VAL A 238 16.19 7.23 -6.25
CA VAL A 238 16.12 6.14 -5.26
C VAL A 238 14.87 6.27 -4.40
N PHE A 239 14.21 5.15 -4.12
CA PHE A 239 13.14 5.06 -3.13
C PHE A 239 13.65 4.44 -1.82
N VAL A 240 13.26 5.00 -0.68
CA VAL A 240 13.61 4.48 0.64
C VAL A 240 12.36 4.14 1.46
N ARG A 241 12.39 2.97 2.09
CA ARG A 241 11.38 2.52 3.05
C ARG A 241 12.03 2.12 4.37
N ASN A 242 12.23 3.10 5.27
CA ASN A 242 12.84 2.89 6.59
C ASN A 242 11.76 2.76 7.68
N THR A 243 11.08 1.62 7.73
CA THR A 243 9.99 1.40 8.71
C THR A 243 10.40 0.42 9.78
N SER A 244 9.99 0.65 11.05
CA SER A 244 10.15 -0.30 12.16
C SER A 244 9.17 -1.49 12.07
N THR A 245 8.06 -1.34 11.34
CA THR A 245 7.12 -2.42 11.02
C THR A 245 6.37 -2.09 9.73
N ASP A 246 6.06 -3.09 8.94
CA ASP A 246 5.34 -2.92 7.67
C ASP A 246 4.42 -4.11 7.40
N GLY A 247 3.46 -3.88 6.50
CA GLY A 247 2.68 -4.93 5.89
C GLY A 247 3.28 -5.32 4.53
N ASP A 248 2.47 -5.25 3.50
CA ASP A 248 2.89 -5.37 2.10
C ASP A 248 2.92 -3.94 1.51
N ALA A 249 4.08 -3.27 1.62
CA ALA A 249 4.22 -1.87 1.24
C ALA A 249 4.04 -1.67 -0.25
N LEU A 250 2.92 -1.06 -0.65
CA LEU A 250 2.59 -0.78 -2.04
C LEU A 250 3.68 0.06 -2.73
N SER A 251 4.22 1.07 -2.04
CA SER A 251 5.26 1.95 -2.57
C SER A 251 6.58 1.23 -2.90
N VAL A 252 6.93 0.17 -2.17
CA VAL A 252 8.08 -0.69 -2.52
C VAL A 252 7.84 -1.38 -3.86
N LYS A 253 6.66 -1.95 -4.04
CA LYS A 253 6.29 -2.62 -5.31
C LYS A 253 6.16 -1.65 -6.46
N GLU A 254 5.68 -0.44 -6.20
CA GLU A 254 5.64 0.65 -7.18
C GLU A 254 7.03 1.06 -7.65
N ALA A 255 7.97 1.20 -6.72
CA ALA A 255 9.36 1.52 -7.04
C ALA A 255 10.00 0.39 -7.89
N LEU A 256 9.86 -0.86 -7.46
CA LEU A 256 10.36 -2.01 -8.21
C LEU A 256 9.72 -2.12 -9.61
N TYR A 257 8.42 -1.88 -9.73
CA TYR A 257 7.71 -1.89 -11.01
C TYR A 257 8.25 -0.82 -11.99
N LEU A 258 8.67 0.32 -11.47
CA LEU A 258 9.30 1.40 -12.25
C LEU A 258 10.79 1.15 -12.52
N GLY A 259 11.35 0.02 -12.08
CA GLY A 259 12.79 -0.25 -12.14
C GLY A 259 13.63 0.66 -11.24
N LEU A 260 12.97 1.39 -10.32
CA LEU A 260 13.65 2.29 -9.39
C LEU A 260 14.35 1.50 -8.29
N PRO A 261 15.62 1.76 -7.97
CA PRO A 261 16.28 1.17 -6.81
C PRO A 261 15.47 1.44 -5.54
N ALA A 262 15.16 0.38 -4.79
CA ALA A 262 14.35 0.45 -3.58
C ALA A 262 15.17 -0.02 -2.38
N LEU A 263 15.48 0.90 -1.47
CA LEU A 263 16.15 0.62 -0.20
C LEU A 263 15.10 0.35 0.87
N CYS A 264 15.22 -0.77 1.57
CA CYS A 264 14.27 -1.13 2.61
C CYS A 264 14.98 -1.58 3.89
N SER A 265 14.46 -1.16 5.05
CA SER A 265 14.89 -1.71 6.33
C SER A 265 14.61 -3.22 6.39
N ASP A 266 15.49 -3.95 7.05
CA ASP A 266 15.52 -5.42 7.17
C ASP A 266 14.56 -5.99 8.24
N VAL A 267 13.73 -5.14 8.86
CA VAL A 267 12.85 -5.52 9.98
C VAL A 267 11.67 -6.42 9.60
N VAL A 268 11.34 -6.49 8.33
CA VAL A 268 10.27 -7.35 7.77
C VAL A 268 10.71 -7.99 6.47
N ASP A 269 10.05 -9.07 6.07
CA ASP A 269 10.30 -9.66 4.75
C ASP A 269 9.98 -8.65 3.65
N ARG A 270 10.89 -8.56 2.70
CA ARG A 270 10.76 -7.68 1.55
C ARG A 270 10.68 -8.50 0.27
N PRO A 271 10.06 -7.98 -0.80
CA PRO A 271 10.09 -8.64 -2.10
C PRO A 271 11.51 -8.68 -2.66
N ASP A 272 11.76 -9.63 -3.57
CA ASP A 272 13.02 -9.72 -4.30
C ASP A 272 13.29 -8.41 -5.08
N GLY A 273 14.56 -8.07 -5.21
CA GLY A 273 15.00 -6.90 -5.97
C GLY A 273 15.19 -5.62 -5.14
N VAL A 274 14.83 -5.62 -3.85
CA VAL A 274 15.17 -4.50 -2.94
C VAL A 274 16.63 -4.61 -2.47
N ILE A 275 17.18 -3.48 -2.07
CA ILE A 275 18.47 -3.39 -1.36
C ILE A 275 18.16 -3.25 0.12
N LEU A 276 18.64 -4.18 0.95
CA LEU A 276 18.37 -4.17 2.38
C LEU A 276 19.43 -3.36 3.12
N PHE A 277 19.03 -2.66 4.17
CA PHE A 277 19.92 -2.04 5.15
C PHE A 277 19.40 -2.28 6.56
N SER A 278 20.30 -2.27 7.54
CA SER A 278 19.93 -2.42 8.95
C SER A 278 19.17 -1.21 9.45
N TYR A 279 18.00 -1.44 10.05
CA TYR A 279 17.09 -0.37 10.50
C TYR A 279 17.80 0.66 11.37
N SER A 280 17.69 1.94 10.98
CA SER A 280 18.29 3.09 11.70
C SER A 280 19.82 3.00 11.92
N ASP A 281 20.54 2.28 11.07
CA ASP A 281 22.00 2.24 11.07
C ASP A 281 22.58 3.09 9.95
N ASP A 282 23.34 4.14 10.31
CA ASP A 282 23.91 5.13 9.39
C ASP A 282 24.86 4.50 8.36
N SER A 283 25.74 3.60 8.79
CA SER A 283 26.75 3.00 7.91
C SER A 283 26.13 2.01 6.94
N SER A 284 25.21 1.17 7.42
CA SER A 284 24.47 0.25 6.57
C SER A 284 23.61 0.99 5.55
N PHE A 285 22.96 2.09 5.96
CA PHE A 285 22.18 2.93 5.06
C PHE A 285 23.04 3.63 4.01
N SER A 286 24.18 4.19 4.41
CA SER A 286 25.11 4.88 3.50
C SER A 286 25.64 3.94 2.42
N GLN A 287 26.05 2.72 2.79
CA GLN A 287 26.50 1.71 1.83
C GLN A 287 25.37 1.33 0.87
N ALA A 288 24.18 1.03 1.38
CA ALA A 288 23.02 0.68 0.56
C ALA A 288 22.62 1.82 -0.41
N LEU A 289 22.70 3.07 0.02
CA LEU A 289 22.42 4.24 -0.82
C LEU A 289 23.46 4.37 -1.95
N SER A 290 24.75 4.19 -1.64
CA SER A 290 25.81 4.18 -2.64
C SER A 290 25.61 3.09 -3.68
N ASP A 291 25.29 1.86 -3.25
CA ASP A 291 25.03 0.73 -4.13
C ASP A 291 23.79 0.96 -5.02
N ALA A 292 22.76 1.57 -4.48
CA ALA A 292 21.54 1.93 -5.22
C ALA A 292 21.83 2.95 -6.32
N LEU A 293 22.57 4.00 -6.01
CA LEU A 293 22.95 5.04 -6.97
C LEU A 293 23.87 4.49 -8.06
N ALA A 294 24.81 3.60 -7.71
CA ALA A 294 25.66 2.93 -8.67
C ALA A 294 24.89 1.98 -9.61
N THR A 295 23.85 1.34 -9.10
CA THR A 295 22.98 0.45 -9.88
C THR A 295 22.10 1.23 -10.87
N GLY A 296 21.61 2.40 -10.46
CA GLY A 296 20.69 3.22 -11.24
C GLY A 296 19.32 2.54 -11.52
N ARG A 297 18.50 3.16 -12.34
CA ARG A 297 17.23 2.55 -12.79
C ARG A 297 17.50 1.35 -13.68
N ARG A 298 16.79 0.27 -13.42
CA ARG A 298 16.75 -0.94 -14.26
C ARG A 298 15.62 -0.82 -15.29
N ASP A 299 15.72 -1.54 -16.39
CA ASP A 299 14.61 -1.66 -17.33
C ASP A 299 13.37 -2.20 -16.60
N SER A 300 12.26 -1.49 -16.70
CA SER A 300 10.99 -1.77 -16.01
C SER A 300 10.39 -3.16 -16.30
N HIS A 301 10.91 -3.87 -17.30
CA HIS A 301 10.46 -5.21 -17.70
C HIS A 301 11.12 -6.37 -16.92
N CYS A 302 12.16 -6.08 -16.11
CA CYS A 302 12.90 -7.11 -15.37
C CYS A 302 12.23 -7.53 -14.05
N CYS A 303 11.31 -6.74 -13.50
CA CYS A 303 10.59 -7.05 -12.27
C CYS A 303 9.30 -7.80 -12.57
N GLY A 304 9.40 -9.14 -12.57
CA GLY A 304 8.46 -10.12 -13.12
C GLY A 304 7.10 -10.31 -12.45
N GLU A 305 6.47 -9.33 -11.85
CA GLU A 305 5.03 -9.39 -11.57
C GLU A 305 4.25 -8.88 -12.80
N ARG A 306 4.17 -9.73 -13.84
CA ARG A 306 3.17 -9.55 -14.89
C ARG A 306 1.80 -9.44 -14.23
N ASN A 307 1.01 -8.53 -14.71
CA ASN A 307 -0.34 -8.07 -14.39
C ASN A 307 -1.41 -9.16 -14.08
N GLY A 308 -1.05 -10.22 -13.34
CA GLY A 308 -1.93 -11.36 -13.05
C GLY A 308 -2.91 -11.15 -11.89
N THR A 309 -2.75 -10.08 -11.07
CA THR A 309 -3.59 -9.91 -9.87
C THR A 309 -5.07 -9.73 -10.23
N VAL A 310 -5.39 -8.89 -11.22
CA VAL A 310 -6.79 -8.70 -11.65
C VAL A 310 -7.34 -9.97 -12.28
N ASP A 311 -6.53 -10.69 -13.08
CA ASP A 311 -6.96 -11.94 -13.73
C ASP A 311 -7.15 -13.06 -12.69
N ALA A 312 -6.26 -13.17 -11.71
CA ALA A 312 -6.42 -14.09 -10.59
C ALA A 312 -7.70 -13.81 -9.77
N LEU A 313 -8.02 -12.52 -9.55
CA LEU A 313 -9.26 -12.14 -8.89
C LEU A 313 -10.50 -12.46 -9.75
N LEU A 314 -10.42 -12.22 -11.05
CA LEU A 314 -11.51 -12.53 -11.99
C LEU A 314 -11.84 -14.03 -12.03
N SER A 315 -10.84 -14.90 -12.01
CA SER A 315 -11.10 -16.35 -11.94
C SER A 315 -11.91 -16.72 -10.71
N LEU A 316 -11.64 -16.09 -9.56
CA LEU A 316 -12.42 -16.31 -8.33
C LEU A 316 -13.85 -15.77 -8.39
N TYR A 317 -14.14 -14.75 -9.20
CA TYR A 317 -15.48 -14.19 -9.33
C TYR A 317 -16.38 -15.02 -10.26
N THR A 318 -15.79 -15.82 -11.14
CA THR A 318 -16.51 -16.62 -12.14
C THR A 318 -16.81 -18.04 -11.69
N GLU A 319 -16.06 -18.58 -10.77
CA GLU A 319 -16.35 -19.85 -10.08
C GLU A 319 -17.60 -19.74 -9.18
#